data_9e08dfb89e45a20ed187ec41cd70c5b9
#
_entry.id   9e08dfb89e45a20ed187ec41cd70c5b9
#
_cell.length_a   1.000
_cell.length_b   1.000
_cell.length_c   1.000
_cell.angle_alpha   90.00
_cell.angle_beta   90.00
_cell.angle_gamma   90.00
#
_symmetry.space_group_name_H-M   'P 1'
#
loop_
_entity.id
_entity.type
_entity.pdbx_description
1 polymer ?
#
loop_
_entity_poly.entity_id
_entity_poly.type
_entity_poly.pdbx_seq_one_letter_code
_entity_poly.pdbx_strand_id
1 'polypeptide(L)'
;MPNWACANYVASGDRVELEELVRTLNTMPNLLPDTPNGFGRYWLGNLFGAFGMTLEQIESSGISCRGTFDPDFCAVVCLCGPGVDESSAFCLSDDGRLRFSTISAWDKCDDVDSLIVERFPSVSLAWSVTDEFGNFHYTHNPDGLTELPAFALNGLLYSEDDLDELAADLRAFIDIHEG
;
A
#
# COMPACT_ATOMS: atom_id res chain seq x y z
N MET A 1 11.92 -14.64 11.00
CA MET A 1 11.68 -13.19 10.79
C MET A 1 10.62 -13.07 9.72
N PRO A 2 9.71 -12.10 9.78
CA PRO A 2 8.78 -11.93 8.68
C PRO A 2 9.55 -11.53 7.43
N ASN A 3 9.12 -12.00 6.26
CA ASN A 3 9.49 -11.41 4.99
C ASN A 3 8.71 -10.09 4.84
N TRP A 4 9.38 -8.99 4.57
CA TRP A 4 8.71 -7.69 4.43
C TRP A 4 8.35 -7.44 2.98
N ALA A 5 7.11 -7.04 2.75
CA ALA A 5 6.62 -6.61 1.47
C ALA A 5 6.50 -5.08 1.44
N CYS A 6 7.01 -4.48 0.39
CA CYS A 6 6.87 -3.06 0.09
C CYS A 6 5.82 -2.89 -1.00
N ALA A 7 4.73 -2.18 -0.69
CA ALA A 7 3.68 -1.88 -1.65
C ALA A 7 3.66 -0.38 -1.96
N ASN A 8 3.78 -0.06 -3.25
CA ASN A 8 3.71 1.31 -3.75
C ASN A 8 2.35 1.53 -4.40
N TYR A 9 1.67 2.60 -4.01
CA TYR A 9 0.30 2.91 -4.42
C TYR A 9 0.24 4.20 -5.23
N VAL A 10 -0.66 4.20 -6.20
CA VAL A 10 -1.15 5.39 -6.88
C VAL A 10 -2.67 5.40 -6.76
N ALA A 11 -3.20 6.42 -6.09
CA ALA A 11 -4.63 6.65 -5.99
C ALA A 11 -5.04 7.77 -6.95
N SER A 12 -6.10 7.53 -7.73
CA SER A 12 -6.74 8.50 -8.62
C SER A 12 -8.24 8.49 -8.41
N GLY A 13 -8.93 9.58 -8.71
CA GLY A 13 -10.37 9.68 -8.53
C GLY A 13 -10.86 11.11 -8.45
N ASP A 14 -12.05 11.31 -7.90
CA ASP A 14 -12.57 12.65 -7.66
C ASP A 14 -11.65 13.42 -6.70
N ARG A 15 -11.38 14.68 -7.06
CA ARG A 15 -10.43 15.52 -6.31
C ARG A 15 -10.84 15.73 -4.85
N VAL A 16 -12.16 15.85 -4.59
CA VAL A 16 -12.67 16.08 -3.24
C VAL A 16 -12.43 14.86 -2.37
N GLU A 17 -12.66 13.67 -2.89
CA GLU A 17 -12.40 12.40 -2.17
C GLU A 17 -10.91 12.17 -1.96
N LEU A 18 -10.06 12.50 -2.95
CA LEU A 18 -8.60 12.41 -2.79
C LEU A 18 -8.06 13.39 -1.74
N GLU A 19 -8.56 14.63 -1.70
CA GLU A 19 -8.20 15.63 -0.67
C GLU A 19 -8.68 15.17 0.72
N GLU A 20 -9.84 14.53 0.81
CA GLU A 20 -10.34 13.93 2.05
C GLU A 20 -9.47 12.75 2.50
N LEU A 21 -9.07 11.87 1.59
CA LEU A 21 -8.15 10.76 1.88
C LEU A 21 -6.81 11.29 2.38
N VAL A 22 -6.22 12.29 1.71
CA VAL A 22 -4.98 12.95 2.15
C VAL A 22 -5.14 13.51 3.57
N ARG A 23 -6.24 14.21 3.85
CA ARG A 23 -6.52 14.75 5.18
C ARG A 23 -6.62 13.62 6.21
N THR A 24 -7.30 12.53 5.88
CA THR A 24 -7.45 11.37 6.76
C THR A 24 -6.09 10.77 7.10
N LEU A 25 -5.23 10.53 6.10
CA LEU A 25 -3.89 9.99 6.30
C LEU A 25 -3.01 10.91 7.17
N ASN A 26 -3.09 12.22 6.95
CA ASN A 26 -2.33 13.20 7.75
C ASN A 26 -2.84 13.35 9.19
N THR A 27 -4.10 13.00 9.46
CA THR A 27 -4.74 13.15 10.77
C THR A 27 -5.03 11.82 11.47
N MET A 28 -4.47 10.71 11.00
CA MET A 28 -4.65 9.40 11.64
C MET A 28 -4.34 9.47 13.14
N PRO A 29 -5.22 8.92 13.99
CA PRO A 29 -4.96 8.85 15.43
C PRO A 29 -3.81 7.89 15.71
N ASN A 30 -3.04 8.13 16.75
CA ASN A 30 -2.04 7.18 17.22
C ASN A 30 -2.66 6.23 18.25
N LEU A 31 -3.18 5.08 17.81
CA LEU A 31 -3.83 4.08 18.68
C LEU A 31 -2.82 3.25 19.49
N LEU A 32 -1.55 3.21 19.06
CA LEU A 32 -0.47 2.46 19.72
C LEU A 32 0.73 3.37 20.02
N PRO A 33 0.59 4.40 20.87
CA PRO A 33 1.61 5.44 21.04
C PRO A 33 2.94 4.92 21.61
N ASP A 34 2.94 3.85 22.39
CA ASP A 34 4.07 3.47 23.25
C ASP A 34 4.51 2.00 23.08
N THR A 35 4.21 1.32 21.99
CA THR A 35 4.66 -0.06 21.81
C THR A 35 6.10 -0.13 21.33
N PRO A 36 6.99 -0.97 21.91
CA PRO A 36 8.38 -1.13 21.48
C PRO A 36 8.54 -1.64 20.04
N ASN A 37 7.51 -2.30 19.51
CA ASN A 37 7.40 -2.70 18.09
C ASN A 37 6.52 -1.73 17.31
N GLY A 38 6.27 -0.55 17.86
CA GLY A 38 5.28 0.37 17.37
C GLY A 38 5.69 0.99 16.06
N PHE A 39 4.89 0.78 15.07
CA PHE A 39 4.91 1.56 13.85
C PHE A 39 4.46 3.00 14.10
N GLY A 40 4.15 3.34 15.38
CA GLY A 40 3.76 4.66 15.82
C GLY A 40 2.54 5.19 15.06
N ARG A 41 2.56 6.49 14.76
CA ARG A 41 1.50 7.17 14.03
C ARG A 41 1.21 6.56 12.65
N TYR A 42 2.20 5.99 12.00
CA TYR A 42 2.07 5.44 10.65
C TYR A 42 1.66 3.98 10.60
N TRP A 43 1.37 3.34 11.74
CA TRP A 43 0.82 2.01 11.78
C TRP A 43 -0.45 1.89 10.91
N LEU A 44 -0.53 0.84 10.07
CA LEU A 44 -1.67 0.65 9.16
C LEU A 44 -3.02 0.62 9.89
N GLY A 45 -3.05 0.08 11.11
CA GLY A 45 -4.26 0.08 11.95
C GLY A 45 -4.79 1.46 12.31
N ASN A 46 -3.96 2.50 12.29
CA ASN A 46 -4.40 3.86 12.57
C ASN A 46 -5.34 4.43 11.50
N LEU A 47 -5.28 3.91 10.26
CA LEU A 47 -6.25 4.25 9.23
C LEU A 47 -7.66 3.78 9.63
N PHE A 48 -7.80 2.57 10.15
CA PHE A 48 -9.07 2.05 10.67
C PHE A 48 -9.58 2.91 11.84
N GLY A 49 -8.66 3.34 12.71
CA GLY A 49 -8.97 4.29 13.78
C GLY A 49 -9.49 5.64 13.30
N ALA A 50 -8.98 6.14 12.17
CA ALA A 50 -9.46 7.38 11.55
C ALA A 50 -10.92 7.25 11.09
N PHE A 51 -11.39 6.04 10.82
CA PHE A 51 -12.79 5.75 10.48
C PHE A 51 -13.62 5.23 11.66
N GLY A 52 -13.12 5.42 12.89
CA GLY A 52 -13.87 5.23 14.12
C GLY A 52 -13.77 3.83 14.74
N MET A 53 -12.91 2.94 14.24
CA MET A 53 -12.64 1.68 14.90
C MET A 53 -11.72 1.88 16.11
N THR A 54 -12.04 1.20 17.21
CA THR A 54 -11.15 1.13 18.39
C THR A 54 -10.06 0.09 18.18
N LEU A 55 -8.98 0.16 18.96
CA LEU A 55 -7.91 -0.85 18.94
C LEU A 55 -8.45 -2.26 19.19
N GLU A 56 -9.34 -2.42 20.17
CA GLU A 56 -9.96 -3.71 20.50
C GLU A 56 -10.78 -4.28 19.32
N GLN A 57 -11.48 -3.41 18.57
CA GLN A 57 -12.22 -3.81 17.38
C GLN A 57 -11.28 -4.26 16.26
N ILE A 58 -10.17 -3.56 16.04
CA ILE A 58 -9.18 -3.93 15.03
C ILE A 58 -8.55 -5.28 15.39
N GLU A 59 -8.11 -5.47 16.63
CA GLU A 59 -7.51 -6.73 17.12
C GLU A 59 -8.47 -7.92 17.05
N SER A 60 -9.76 -7.70 17.32
CA SER A 60 -10.78 -8.75 17.30
C SER A 60 -11.34 -9.07 15.91
N SER A 61 -11.18 -8.18 14.94
CA SER A 61 -11.73 -8.34 13.58
C SER A 61 -10.96 -9.34 12.70
N GLY A 62 -9.73 -9.72 13.11
CA GLY A 62 -8.83 -10.53 12.30
C GLY A 62 -8.10 -9.75 11.20
N ILE A 63 -8.26 -8.43 11.14
CA ILE A 63 -7.55 -7.55 10.21
C ILE A 63 -6.04 -7.67 10.47
N SER A 64 -5.28 -7.97 9.43
CA SER A 64 -3.82 -8.07 9.52
C SER A 64 -3.18 -6.71 9.25
N CYS A 65 -2.98 -5.92 10.30
CA CYS A 65 -2.30 -4.61 10.20
C CYS A 65 -0.82 -4.69 10.60
N ARG A 66 -0.11 -5.77 10.27
CA ARG A 66 1.32 -5.90 10.57
C ARG A 66 2.18 -5.09 9.60
N GLY A 67 2.10 -3.77 9.69
CA GLY A 67 2.84 -2.90 8.81
C GLY A 67 2.64 -1.42 9.12
N THR A 68 3.28 -0.60 8.33
CA THR A 68 3.29 0.84 8.45
C THR A 68 3.17 1.51 7.08
N PHE A 69 2.60 2.70 7.02
CA PHE A 69 2.88 3.61 5.90
C PHE A 69 4.34 4.02 5.96
N ASP A 70 4.97 4.19 4.80
CA ASP A 70 6.33 4.70 4.69
C ASP A 70 6.31 6.23 4.48
N PRO A 71 6.54 7.02 5.53
CA PRO A 71 6.50 8.47 5.44
C PRO A 71 7.65 9.05 4.62
N ASP A 72 8.81 8.37 4.59
CA ASP A 72 9.98 8.85 3.86
C ASP A 72 9.75 8.74 2.35
N PHE A 73 9.11 7.66 1.89
CA PHE A 73 8.69 7.52 0.50
C PHE A 73 7.67 8.60 0.12
N CYS A 74 6.67 8.82 0.98
CA CYS A 74 5.66 9.85 0.76
C CYS A 74 6.29 11.24 0.68
N ALA A 75 7.25 11.57 1.53
CA ALA A 75 7.94 12.85 1.54
C ALA A 75 8.80 13.08 0.28
N VAL A 76 9.42 12.03 -0.25
CA VAL A 76 10.26 12.11 -1.47
C VAL A 76 9.41 12.27 -2.72
N VAL A 77 8.27 11.60 -2.79
CA VAL A 77 7.37 11.65 -3.96
C VAL A 77 6.50 12.90 -3.96
N CYS A 78 6.17 13.40 -2.77
CA CYS A 78 5.51 14.68 -2.57
C CYS A 78 6.56 15.79 -2.51
N LEU A 79 7.24 16.10 -3.59
CA LEU A 79 7.86 17.42 -3.76
C LEU A 79 6.71 18.43 -3.85
N CYS A 80 6.16 18.73 -2.69
CA CYS A 80 5.01 19.58 -2.52
C CYS A 80 5.32 20.95 -3.07
N GLY A 81 4.45 21.44 -3.95
CA GLY A 81 4.52 22.80 -4.45
C GLY A 81 4.49 23.83 -3.31
N PRO A 82 4.83 25.10 -3.57
CA PRO A 82 4.87 26.14 -2.57
C PRO A 82 3.49 26.27 -1.88
N GLY A 83 3.42 25.97 -0.58
CA GLY A 83 2.21 26.11 0.23
C GLY A 83 1.74 24.87 0.99
N VAL A 84 2.43 23.74 0.85
CA VAL A 84 2.15 22.56 1.67
C VAL A 84 2.90 22.69 3.01
N ASP A 85 2.18 22.48 4.09
CA ASP A 85 2.76 22.45 5.42
C ASP A 85 3.80 21.33 5.50
N GLU A 86 5.06 21.67 5.84
CA GLU A 86 6.18 20.73 6.00
C GLU A 86 5.88 19.62 7.02
N SER A 87 4.78 19.75 7.78
CA SER A 87 4.30 18.73 8.72
C SER A 87 3.44 17.63 8.06
N SER A 88 3.04 17.78 6.80
CA SER A 88 2.15 16.85 6.11
C SER A 88 2.95 15.79 5.35
N ALA A 89 2.87 14.52 5.80
CA ALA A 89 3.56 13.41 5.14
C ALA A 89 2.90 12.99 3.81
N PHE A 90 1.61 13.30 3.63
CA PHE A 90 0.84 12.94 2.44
C PHE A 90 0.32 14.18 1.74
N CYS A 91 0.44 14.22 0.42
CA CYS A 91 -0.11 15.29 -0.41
C CYS A 91 -0.43 14.80 -1.82
N LEU A 92 -1.24 15.54 -2.57
CA LEU A 92 -1.44 15.28 -3.98
C LEU A 92 -0.23 15.75 -4.78
N SER A 93 0.19 14.95 -5.75
CA SER A 93 1.22 15.31 -6.72
C SER A 93 0.67 16.36 -7.72
N ASP A 94 1.55 16.93 -8.54
CA ASP A 94 1.18 17.93 -9.58
C ASP A 94 0.16 17.40 -10.59
N ASP A 95 0.15 16.08 -10.84
CA ASP A 95 -0.83 15.39 -11.69
C ASP A 95 -2.18 15.11 -11.00
N GLY A 96 -2.35 15.60 -9.76
CA GLY A 96 -3.58 15.45 -8.97
C GLY A 96 -3.78 14.08 -8.36
N ARG A 97 -2.78 13.19 -8.39
CA ARG A 97 -2.83 11.84 -7.80
C ARG A 97 -2.19 11.83 -6.41
N LEU A 98 -2.64 10.91 -5.58
CA LEU A 98 -1.98 10.60 -4.32
C LEU A 98 -1.06 9.38 -4.51
N ARG A 99 0.19 9.52 -4.10
CA ARG A 99 1.17 8.43 -4.06
C ARG A 99 1.58 8.17 -2.64
N PHE A 100 1.59 6.89 -2.25
CA PHE A 100 2.05 6.48 -0.93
C PHE A 100 2.62 5.06 -1.00
N SER A 101 3.35 4.68 0.04
CA SER A 101 3.92 3.35 0.17
C SER A 101 3.59 2.77 1.54
N THR A 102 3.51 1.45 1.61
CA THR A 102 3.39 0.69 2.85
C THR A 102 4.46 -0.38 2.92
N ILE A 103 4.89 -0.70 4.13
CA ILE A 103 5.74 -1.85 4.42
C ILE A 103 4.96 -2.75 5.36
N SER A 104 4.72 -4.00 4.96
CA SER A 104 3.94 -4.97 5.74
C SER A 104 4.56 -6.36 5.75
N ALA A 105 4.22 -7.16 6.77
CA ALA A 105 4.76 -8.50 6.93
C ALA A 105 4.07 -9.46 5.96
N TRP A 106 4.87 -10.21 5.20
CA TRP A 106 4.52 -11.28 4.27
C TRP A 106 3.94 -10.81 2.93
N ASP A 107 3.01 -9.88 2.95
CA ASP A 107 2.33 -9.33 1.78
C ASP A 107 1.76 -7.94 2.09
N LYS A 108 1.18 -7.26 1.08
CA LYS A 108 0.46 -6.02 1.33
C LYS A 108 -0.78 -6.25 2.21
N CYS A 109 -1.25 -5.22 2.87
CA CYS A 109 -2.44 -5.29 3.68
C CYS A 109 -3.69 -5.01 2.82
N ASP A 110 -4.36 -6.07 2.35
CA ASP A 110 -5.59 -5.97 1.52
C ASP A 110 -6.73 -5.24 2.23
N ASP A 111 -6.79 -5.33 3.55
CA ASP A 111 -7.82 -4.64 4.33
C ASP A 111 -7.70 -3.11 4.22
N VAL A 112 -6.48 -2.58 4.04
CA VAL A 112 -6.25 -1.14 3.80
C VAL A 112 -6.83 -0.71 2.46
N ASP A 113 -6.58 -1.49 1.40
CA ASP A 113 -7.12 -1.23 0.07
C ASP A 113 -8.65 -1.23 0.10
N SER A 114 -9.22 -2.28 0.68
CA SER A 114 -10.67 -2.45 0.79
C SER A 114 -11.31 -1.30 1.55
N LEU A 115 -10.70 -0.87 2.65
CA LEU A 115 -11.19 0.25 3.44
C LEU A 115 -11.17 1.57 2.67
N ILE A 116 -10.08 1.85 1.94
CA ILE A 116 -9.98 3.07 1.14
C ILE A 116 -11.06 3.11 0.07
N VAL A 117 -11.22 2.03 -0.72
CA VAL A 117 -12.19 1.96 -1.80
C VAL A 117 -13.63 1.99 -1.27
N GLU A 118 -13.91 1.38 -0.11
CA GLU A 118 -15.22 1.46 0.52
C GLU A 118 -15.58 2.88 0.97
N ARG A 119 -14.61 3.61 1.52
CA ARG A 119 -14.82 4.96 2.06
C ARG A 119 -14.80 6.05 1.01
N PHE A 120 -14.10 5.83 -0.08
CA PHE A 120 -13.91 6.77 -1.18
C PHE A 120 -14.24 6.08 -2.51
N PRO A 121 -15.53 5.93 -2.85
CA PRO A 121 -15.97 5.10 -3.97
C PRO A 121 -15.50 5.56 -5.35
N SER A 122 -15.10 6.82 -5.52
CA SER A 122 -14.50 7.31 -6.75
C SER A 122 -13.00 7.03 -6.85
N VAL A 123 -12.36 6.60 -5.74
CA VAL A 123 -10.92 6.38 -5.70
C VAL A 123 -10.59 5.00 -6.25
N SER A 124 -9.81 4.99 -7.32
CA SER A 124 -9.17 3.81 -7.89
C SER A 124 -7.75 3.71 -7.37
N LEU A 125 -7.33 2.52 -6.95
CA LEU A 125 -6.00 2.22 -6.48
C LEU A 125 -5.27 1.35 -7.50
N ALA A 126 -4.14 1.83 -7.99
CA ALA A 126 -3.12 1.00 -8.62
C ALA A 126 -1.98 0.78 -7.62
N TRP A 127 -1.39 -0.40 -7.63
CA TRP A 127 -0.29 -0.71 -6.73
C TRP A 127 0.68 -1.73 -7.34
N SER A 128 1.92 -1.70 -6.84
CA SER A 128 2.93 -2.71 -7.08
C SER A 128 3.48 -3.19 -5.75
N VAL A 129 3.72 -4.49 -5.64
CA VAL A 129 4.26 -5.13 -4.43
C VAL A 129 5.56 -5.83 -4.77
N THR A 130 6.55 -5.67 -3.90
CA THR A 130 7.84 -6.35 -4.01
C THR A 130 8.27 -6.78 -2.60
N ASP A 131 8.77 -8.00 -2.47
CA ASP A 131 9.37 -8.43 -1.21
C ASP A 131 10.78 -7.82 -0.99
N GLU A 132 11.25 -7.84 0.25
CA GLU A 132 12.54 -7.25 0.63
C GLU A 132 13.76 -7.83 -0.11
N PHE A 133 13.62 -9.01 -0.68
CA PHE A 133 14.68 -9.70 -1.41
C PHE A 133 14.52 -9.60 -2.94
N GLY A 134 13.41 -9.02 -3.42
CA GLY A 134 13.10 -8.92 -4.85
C GLY A 134 12.77 -10.28 -5.49
N ASN A 135 12.38 -11.28 -4.70
CA ASN A 135 12.04 -12.61 -5.21
C ASN A 135 10.70 -12.60 -5.92
N PHE A 136 9.77 -11.77 -5.49
CA PHE A 136 8.51 -11.58 -6.18
C PHE A 136 8.20 -10.09 -6.39
N HIS A 137 7.47 -9.83 -7.43
CA HIS A 137 6.87 -8.55 -7.74
C HIS A 137 5.54 -8.81 -8.46
N TYR A 138 4.49 -8.11 -8.08
CA TYR A 138 3.22 -8.17 -8.77
C TYR A 138 2.51 -6.81 -8.70
N THR A 139 1.62 -6.55 -9.65
CA THR A 139 0.95 -5.27 -9.79
C THR A 139 -0.55 -5.43 -10.00
N HIS A 140 -1.28 -4.42 -9.58
CA HIS A 140 -2.66 -4.18 -9.94
C HIS A 140 -2.75 -2.79 -10.54
N ASN A 141 -3.13 -2.70 -11.80
CA ASN A 141 -3.08 -1.44 -12.55
C ASN A 141 -4.29 -1.29 -13.48
N PRO A 142 -5.52 -1.24 -12.91
CA PRO A 142 -6.76 -1.30 -13.69
C PRO A 142 -6.93 -0.14 -14.67
N ASP A 143 -6.33 1.01 -14.38
CA ASP A 143 -6.50 2.24 -15.17
C ASP A 143 -5.21 2.67 -15.87
N GLY A 144 -4.21 1.79 -15.97
CA GLY A 144 -2.92 2.13 -16.58
C GLY A 144 -2.18 3.26 -15.86
N LEU A 145 -2.35 3.38 -14.55
CA LEU A 145 -1.76 4.47 -13.73
C LEU A 145 -0.26 4.33 -13.51
N THR A 146 0.29 3.15 -13.77
CA THR A 146 1.72 2.85 -13.64
C THR A 146 2.24 2.17 -14.91
N GLU A 147 3.52 2.35 -15.21
CA GLU A 147 4.20 1.67 -16.35
C GLU A 147 4.95 0.41 -15.89
N LEU A 148 4.58 -0.13 -14.75
CA LEU A 148 5.28 -1.29 -14.18
C LEU A 148 4.82 -2.59 -14.87
N PRO A 149 5.72 -3.59 -15.00
CA PRO A 149 5.34 -4.91 -15.49
C PRO A 149 4.29 -5.52 -14.57
N ALA A 150 3.37 -6.29 -15.14
CA ALA A 150 2.27 -6.89 -14.39
C ALA A 150 2.77 -7.83 -13.28
N PHE A 151 3.84 -8.57 -13.57
CA PHE A 151 4.40 -9.54 -12.63
C PHE A 151 5.89 -9.77 -12.85
N ALA A 152 6.62 -10.09 -11.77
CA ALA A 152 7.98 -10.59 -11.84
C ALA A 152 8.19 -11.74 -10.86
N LEU A 153 8.79 -12.82 -11.29
CA LEU A 153 9.16 -13.97 -10.48
C LEU A 153 10.62 -14.32 -10.75
N ASN A 154 11.44 -14.38 -9.71
CA ASN A 154 12.88 -14.67 -9.82
C ASN A 154 13.62 -13.83 -10.88
N GLY A 155 13.23 -12.56 -11.01
CA GLY A 155 13.83 -11.62 -11.97
C GLY A 155 13.31 -11.71 -13.40
N LEU A 156 12.38 -12.62 -13.70
CA LEU A 156 11.65 -12.67 -14.96
C LEU A 156 10.42 -11.74 -14.88
N LEU A 157 10.24 -10.94 -15.91
CA LEU A 157 9.13 -9.97 -16.02
C LEU A 157 8.05 -10.56 -16.93
N TYR A 158 6.80 -10.47 -16.49
CA TYR A 158 5.63 -10.95 -17.23
C TYR A 158 4.67 -9.80 -17.50
N SER A 159 4.06 -9.79 -18.67
CA SER A 159 2.95 -8.93 -19.03
C SER A 159 1.61 -9.66 -18.80
N GLU A 160 0.50 -8.95 -18.95
CA GLU A 160 -0.84 -9.58 -18.89
C GLU A 160 -1.04 -10.62 -20.03
N ASP A 161 -0.31 -10.49 -21.13
CA ASP A 161 -0.39 -11.42 -22.27
C ASP A 161 0.41 -12.72 -22.02
N ASP A 162 1.28 -12.75 -21.00
CA ASP A 162 2.17 -13.88 -20.68
C ASP A 162 1.63 -14.74 -19.52
N LEU A 163 0.34 -14.66 -19.20
CA LEU A 163 -0.26 -15.34 -18.05
C LEU A 163 -0.13 -16.88 -18.10
N ASP A 164 -0.14 -17.48 -19.29
CA ASP A 164 0.02 -18.94 -19.45
C ASP A 164 1.46 -19.38 -19.12
N GLU A 165 2.46 -18.59 -19.54
CA GLU A 165 3.87 -18.84 -19.21
C GLU A 165 4.11 -18.63 -17.71
N LEU A 166 3.59 -17.56 -17.13
CA LEU A 166 3.61 -17.31 -15.69
C LEU A 166 3.00 -18.46 -14.89
N ALA A 167 1.83 -18.97 -15.33
CA ALA A 167 1.18 -20.10 -14.66
C ALA A 167 2.02 -21.39 -14.70
N ALA A 168 2.76 -21.62 -15.76
CA ALA A 168 3.67 -22.75 -15.89
C ALA A 168 4.89 -22.59 -14.95
N ASP A 169 5.47 -21.42 -14.90
CA ASP A 169 6.64 -21.12 -14.07
C ASP A 169 6.29 -21.12 -12.57
N LEU A 170 5.11 -20.65 -12.19
CA LEU A 170 4.59 -20.73 -10.81
C LEU A 170 4.41 -22.19 -10.38
N ARG A 171 3.87 -23.06 -11.24
CA ARG A 171 3.75 -24.50 -10.94
C ARG A 171 5.12 -25.13 -10.74
N ALA A 172 6.07 -24.86 -11.64
CA ALA A 172 7.43 -25.37 -11.51
C ALA A 172 8.12 -24.87 -10.21
N PHE A 173 7.87 -23.62 -9.81
CA PHE A 173 8.40 -23.07 -8.57
C PHE A 173 7.81 -23.76 -7.33
N ILE A 174 6.51 -24.02 -7.31
CA ILE A 174 5.82 -24.72 -6.21
C ILE A 174 6.34 -26.15 -6.09
N ASP A 175 6.45 -26.89 -7.21
CA ASP A 175 6.91 -28.26 -7.24
C ASP A 175 8.34 -28.42 -6.70
N ILE A 176 9.21 -27.43 -6.89
CA ILE A 176 10.58 -27.41 -6.36
C ILE A 176 10.62 -27.20 -4.84
N HIS A 177 9.66 -26.46 -4.28
CA HIS A 177 9.70 -26.07 -2.86
C HIS A 177 8.82 -26.94 -1.96
N GLU A 178 7.92 -27.77 -2.54
CA GLU A 178 7.09 -28.74 -1.81
C GLU A 178 7.65 -30.17 -1.83
N GLY A 179 8.72 -30.45 -2.55
CA GLY A 179 9.44 -31.75 -2.63
C GLY A 179 10.62 -31.78 -1.68
#